data_077afc397ca78285d2d0cee603a48dd0
#
_entry.id   077afc397ca78285d2d0cee603a48dd0
#
_cell.length_a   1.000
_cell.length_b   1.000
_cell.length_c   1.000
_cell.angle_alpha   90.00
_cell.angle_beta   90.00
_cell.angle_gamma   90.00
#
_symmetry.space_group_name_H-M   'P 1'
#
loop_
_entity.id
_entity.type
_entity.pdbx_description
1 polymer ?
#
loop_
_entity_poly.entity_id
_entity_poly.type
_entity_poly.pdbx_seq_one_letter_code
_entity_poly.pdbx_strand_id
1 'polypeptide(L)'
;MPFLRHLALRCRDMERSRRFYEEVIGFKFVDYRPSRQGLDLSDGVNNITILQHSAVERPVFEEGNEYIHFGIIVEDLEAVWQRLHAWGAMFSRDDVKQRKPIDPHVLPPRSFKVLDPDGNVVDITGYREEWRGVELPALA
;
A
#
# COMPACT_ATOMS: atom_id res chain seq x y z
N MET A 1 -5.50 -25.35 -4.81
CA MET A 1 -6.11 -24.09 -4.35
C MET A 1 -5.46 -22.94 -5.12
N PRO A 2 -6.24 -22.03 -5.70
CA PRO A 2 -5.66 -20.88 -6.36
C PRO A 2 -5.03 -19.92 -5.34
N PHE A 3 -4.04 -19.15 -5.78
CA PHE A 3 -3.35 -18.17 -4.95
C PHE A 3 -3.40 -16.80 -5.61
N LEU A 4 -3.71 -15.76 -4.82
CA LEU A 4 -3.57 -14.38 -5.27
C LEU A 4 -2.07 -14.05 -5.29
N ARG A 5 -1.56 -13.60 -6.46
CA ARG A 5 -0.12 -13.37 -6.66
C ARG A 5 0.21 -12.09 -7.40
N HIS A 6 -0.78 -11.34 -7.80
CA HIS A 6 -0.54 -10.14 -8.60
C HIS A 6 -1.56 -9.05 -8.26
N LEU A 7 -1.06 -7.84 -8.10
CA LEU A 7 -1.83 -6.62 -7.92
C LEU A 7 -1.26 -5.55 -8.85
N ALA A 8 -2.12 -4.85 -9.58
CA ALA A 8 -1.70 -3.72 -10.41
C ALA A 8 -2.30 -2.42 -9.88
N LEU A 9 -1.47 -1.39 -9.79
CA LEU A 9 -1.82 -0.05 -9.34
C LEU A 9 -1.50 0.97 -10.42
N ARG A 10 -2.29 2.04 -10.47
CA ARG A 10 -2.06 3.18 -11.36
C ARG A 10 -1.22 4.22 -10.64
N CYS A 11 -0.38 4.92 -11.40
CA CYS A 11 0.36 6.06 -10.86
C CYS A 11 0.42 7.20 -11.88
N ARG A 12 0.62 8.40 -11.38
CA ARG A 12 0.91 9.60 -12.20
C ARG A 12 2.40 9.80 -12.37
N ASP A 13 3.16 9.54 -11.33
CA ASP A 13 4.62 9.64 -11.31
C ASP A 13 5.20 8.29 -10.87
N MET A 14 5.67 7.55 -11.85
CA MET A 14 6.14 6.17 -11.64
C MET A 14 7.32 6.08 -10.68
N GLU A 15 8.27 7.01 -10.78
CA GLU A 15 9.44 7.01 -9.90
C GLU A 15 9.09 7.38 -8.47
N ARG A 16 8.15 8.29 -8.28
CA ARG A 16 7.66 8.65 -6.94
C ARG A 16 6.94 7.46 -6.29
N SER A 17 6.08 6.79 -7.04
CA SER A 17 5.36 5.60 -6.55
C SER A 17 6.33 4.46 -6.28
N ARG A 18 7.32 4.24 -7.14
CA ARG A 18 8.39 3.27 -6.89
C ARG A 18 9.09 3.54 -5.56
N ARG A 19 9.54 4.78 -5.34
CA ARG A 19 10.22 5.16 -4.11
C ARG A 19 9.35 4.96 -2.88
N PHE A 20 8.08 5.30 -2.95
CA PHE A 20 7.15 5.06 -1.85
C PHE A 20 7.07 3.58 -1.49
N TYR A 21 6.82 2.71 -2.46
CA TYR A 21 6.67 1.28 -2.20
C TYR A 21 7.99 0.59 -1.85
N GLU A 22 9.10 1.04 -2.39
CA GLU A 22 10.42 0.48 -2.10
C GLU A 22 10.99 0.99 -0.77
N GLU A 23 11.05 2.30 -0.58
CA GLU A 23 11.72 2.92 0.56
C GLU A 23 10.85 3.00 1.82
N VAL A 24 9.55 3.24 1.66
CA VAL A 24 8.62 3.44 2.78
C VAL A 24 7.94 2.15 3.18
N ILE A 25 7.33 1.46 2.23
CA ILE A 25 6.62 0.20 2.48
C ILE A 25 7.61 -0.97 2.63
N GLY A 26 8.66 -0.98 1.82
CA GLY A 26 9.70 -2.00 1.89
C GLY A 26 9.57 -3.13 0.88
N PHE A 27 8.82 -2.94 -0.18
CA PHE A 27 8.81 -3.90 -1.29
C PHE A 27 10.12 -3.83 -2.06
N LYS A 28 10.46 -4.94 -2.71
CA LYS A 28 11.67 -5.04 -3.50
C LYS A 28 11.38 -4.67 -4.96
N PHE A 29 12.14 -3.73 -5.49
CA PHE A 29 12.09 -3.41 -6.91
C PHE A 29 12.62 -4.58 -7.73
N VAL A 30 11.90 -4.95 -8.80
CA VAL A 30 12.29 -6.03 -9.69
C VAL A 30 12.86 -5.47 -11.00
N ASP A 31 12.05 -4.81 -11.81
CA ASP A 31 12.48 -4.20 -13.08
C ASP A 31 11.35 -3.35 -13.68
N TYR A 32 11.71 -2.56 -14.68
CA TYR A 32 10.75 -1.88 -15.53
C TYR A 32 10.12 -2.86 -16.53
N ARG A 33 8.88 -2.59 -16.89
CA ARG A 33 8.21 -3.28 -17.99
C ARG A 33 8.89 -2.92 -19.34
N PRO A 34 8.86 -3.81 -20.35
CA PRO A 34 9.48 -3.54 -21.66
C PRO A 34 8.98 -2.25 -22.32
N SER A 35 7.72 -1.91 -22.12
CA SER A 35 7.11 -0.67 -22.64
C SER A 35 7.63 0.60 -21.96
N ARG A 36 8.31 0.48 -20.81
CA ARG A 36 8.68 1.60 -19.93
C ARG A 36 7.49 2.39 -19.38
N GLN A 37 6.27 1.88 -19.54
CA GLN A 37 5.04 2.47 -18.99
C GLN A 37 4.61 1.79 -17.68
N GLY A 38 5.48 1.04 -17.08
CA GLY A 38 5.24 0.36 -15.82
C GLY A 38 6.50 -0.25 -15.25
N LEU A 39 6.41 -0.68 -14.01
CA LEU A 39 7.45 -1.39 -13.29
C LEU A 39 6.86 -2.43 -12.34
N ASP A 40 7.70 -3.35 -11.92
CA ASP A 40 7.34 -4.41 -10.99
C ASP A 40 8.11 -4.28 -9.68
N LEU A 41 7.38 -4.49 -8.60
CA LEU A 41 7.87 -4.67 -7.26
C LEU A 41 7.39 -6.02 -6.72
N SER A 42 7.96 -6.50 -5.64
CA SER A 42 7.52 -7.75 -5.01
C SER A 42 7.75 -7.74 -3.51
N ASP A 43 6.87 -8.41 -2.79
CA ASP A 43 7.07 -8.76 -1.37
C ASP A 43 7.73 -10.14 -1.19
N GLY A 44 8.17 -10.76 -2.30
CA GLY A 44 8.73 -12.11 -2.32
C GLY A 44 7.72 -13.21 -2.60
N VAL A 45 6.43 -12.91 -2.54
CA VAL A 45 5.32 -13.84 -2.79
C VAL A 45 4.41 -13.32 -3.88
N ASN A 46 4.13 -12.04 -3.87
CA ASN A 46 3.24 -11.37 -4.82
C ASN A 46 4.02 -10.42 -5.72
N ASN A 47 3.51 -10.24 -6.92
CA ASN A 47 3.95 -9.21 -7.85
C ASN A 47 3.04 -7.99 -7.68
N ILE A 48 3.66 -6.83 -7.55
CA ILE A 48 2.98 -5.55 -7.51
C ILE A 48 3.44 -4.75 -8.72
N THR A 49 2.55 -4.52 -9.68
CA THR A 49 2.85 -3.75 -10.88
C THR A 49 2.33 -2.32 -10.72
N ILE A 50 3.20 -1.35 -10.97
CA ILE A 50 2.82 0.07 -11.03
C ILE A 50 2.74 0.45 -12.52
N LEU A 51 1.56 0.91 -12.96
CA LEU A 51 1.31 1.29 -14.36
C LEU A 51 1.16 2.79 -14.48
N GLN A 52 1.95 3.38 -15.38
CA GLN A 52 1.88 4.81 -15.67
C GLN A 52 0.50 5.17 -16.23
N HIS A 53 -0.13 6.13 -15.61
CA HIS A 53 -1.41 6.67 -16.02
C HIS A 53 -1.18 7.88 -16.95
N SER A 54 -2.10 8.10 -17.90
CA SER A 54 -2.09 9.33 -18.68
C SER A 54 -2.33 10.56 -17.79
N ALA A 55 -1.94 11.75 -18.24
CA ALA A 55 -1.90 12.99 -17.46
C ALA A 55 -3.26 13.50 -16.92
N VAL A 56 -4.35 12.78 -17.14
CA VAL A 56 -5.67 13.13 -16.62
C VAL A 56 -5.75 12.70 -15.16
N GLU A 57 -6.24 13.58 -14.29
CA GLU A 57 -6.46 13.24 -12.89
C GLU A 57 -7.35 12.02 -12.75
N ARG A 58 -6.98 11.14 -11.84
CA ARG A 58 -7.80 10.00 -11.50
C ARG A 58 -9.10 10.51 -10.84
N PRO A 59 -10.29 10.06 -11.30
CA PRO A 59 -11.51 10.36 -10.58
C PRO A 59 -11.44 9.87 -9.14
N VAL A 60 -11.94 10.67 -8.21
CA VAL A 60 -12.06 10.23 -6.81
C VAL A 60 -13.37 9.49 -6.67
N PHE A 61 -13.30 8.22 -6.28
CA PHE A 61 -14.47 7.41 -5.98
C PHE A 61 -14.62 7.28 -4.47
N GLU A 62 -15.86 7.25 -4.00
CA GLU A 62 -16.15 6.92 -2.61
C GLU A 62 -15.81 5.46 -2.32
N GLU A 63 -15.39 5.18 -1.12
CA GLU A 63 -15.13 3.82 -0.66
C GLU A 63 -16.41 2.98 -0.80
N GLY A 64 -16.30 1.85 -1.50
CA GLY A 64 -17.42 0.96 -1.79
C GLY A 64 -17.98 1.05 -3.20
N ASN A 65 -17.59 2.04 -3.99
CA ASN A 65 -18.04 2.20 -5.38
C ASN A 65 -17.15 1.45 -6.38
N GLU A 66 -15.95 1.08 -5.96
CA GLU A 66 -15.03 0.26 -6.72
C GLU A 66 -14.15 -0.56 -5.77
N TYR A 67 -13.05 -1.07 -6.24
CA TYR A 67 -12.00 -1.63 -5.41
C TYR A 67 -11.61 -0.63 -4.30
N ILE A 68 -11.64 -1.07 -3.05
CA ILE A 68 -11.56 -0.19 -1.88
C ILE A 68 -10.12 0.02 -1.44
N HIS A 69 -9.43 -1.06 -1.12
CA HIS A 69 -8.05 -1.01 -0.63
C HIS A 69 -7.41 -2.40 -0.68
N PHE A 70 -6.11 -2.44 -0.48
CA PHE A 70 -5.39 -3.68 -0.21
C PHE A 70 -4.66 -3.56 1.14
N GLY A 71 -4.36 -4.71 1.72
CA GLY A 71 -3.73 -4.75 3.03
C GLY A 71 -2.38 -5.44 3.02
N ILE A 72 -1.51 -4.97 3.91
CA ILE A 72 -0.20 -5.57 4.15
C ILE A 72 0.01 -5.81 5.65
N ILE A 73 0.68 -6.92 5.95
CA ILE A 73 1.13 -7.24 7.30
C ILE A 73 2.62 -6.90 7.36
N VAL A 74 3.00 -6.13 8.36
CA VAL A 74 4.39 -5.73 8.58
C VAL A 74 4.88 -6.27 9.93
N GLU A 75 6.17 -6.52 10.02
CA GLU A 75 6.78 -7.02 11.26
C GLU A 75 6.93 -5.90 12.30
N ASP A 76 7.27 -4.70 11.88
CA ASP A 76 7.49 -3.53 12.74
C ASP A 76 6.60 -2.37 12.31
N LEU A 77 5.42 -2.28 12.93
CA LEU A 77 4.44 -1.24 12.62
C LEU A 77 4.97 0.16 12.93
N GLU A 78 5.71 0.31 14.02
CA GLU A 78 6.28 1.60 14.41
C GLU A 78 7.30 2.11 13.39
N ALA A 79 8.16 1.24 12.89
CA ALA A 79 9.15 1.61 11.88
C ALA A 79 8.48 2.10 10.58
N VAL A 80 7.42 1.40 10.13
CA VAL A 80 6.65 1.82 8.96
C VAL A 80 5.95 3.16 9.22
N TRP A 81 5.34 3.33 10.40
CA TRP A 81 4.71 4.58 10.81
C TRP A 81 5.67 5.76 10.74
N GLN A 82 6.89 5.59 11.26
CA GLN A 82 7.92 6.63 11.21
C GLN A 82 8.34 6.97 9.79
N ARG A 83 8.53 5.96 8.93
CA ARG A 83 8.86 6.20 7.51
C ARG A 83 7.74 6.91 6.76
N LEU A 84 6.47 6.58 7.06
CA LEU A 84 5.32 7.27 6.48
C LEU A 84 5.27 8.74 6.90
N HIS A 85 5.56 9.05 8.16
CA HIS A 85 5.67 10.42 8.63
C HIS A 85 6.80 11.18 7.93
N ALA A 86 7.97 10.57 7.83
CA ALA A 86 9.12 11.17 7.15
C ALA A 86 8.85 11.43 5.65
N TRP A 87 8.05 10.58 5.02
CA TRP A 87 7.60 10.78 3.64
C TRP A 87 6.58 11.92 3.49
N GLY A 88 5.82 12.21 4.53
CA GLY A 88 4.68 13.12 4.49
C GLY A 88 3.41 12.46 3.98
N ALA A 89 3.22 11.18 4.26
CA ALA A 89 2.05 10.43 3.82
C ALA A 89 0.76 10.96 4.46
N MET A 90 -0.34 10.82 3.72
CA MET A 90 -1.66 11.19 4.19
C MET A 90 -2.34 9.98 4.85
N PHE A 91 -2.71 10.11 6.14
CA PHE A 91 -3.28 9.03 6.93
C PHE A 91 -4.80 8.96 6.89
N SER A 92 -5.47 10.00 6.44
CA SER A 92 -6.92 10.01 6.36
C SER A 92 -7.43 10.81 5.17
N ARG A 93 -8.55 10.40 4.69
CA ARG A 93 -9.37 11.08 3.70
C ARG A 93 -10.83 10.90 4.15
N ASP A 94 -11.69 11.88 3.92
CA ASP A 94 -13.05 11.88 4.47
C ASP A 94 -13.89 10.66 4.07
N ASP A 95 -13.62 10.10 2.90
CA ASP A 95 -14.33 8.95 2.36
C ASP A 95 -13.73 7.58 2.78
N VAL A 96 -12.62 7.58 3.51
CA VAL A 96 -11.98 6.34 3.96
C VAL A 96 -12.48 5.96 5.34
N LYS A 97 -13.11 4.78 5.44
CA LYS A 97 -13.59 4.26 6.71
C LYS A 97 -12.42 3.80 7.59
N GLN A 98 -12.40 4.33 8.80
CA GLN A 98 -11.47 3.93 9.85
C GLN A 98 -12.28 3.33 11.01
N ARG A 99 -11.73 2.31 11.68
CA ARG A 99 -12.35 1.76 12.90
C ARG A 99 -12.45 2.80 14.01
N LYS A 100 -11.43 3.65 14.09
CA LYS A 100 -11.36 4.78 15.00
C LYS A 100 -10.73 5.95 14.27
N PRO A 101 -11.05 7.20 14.63
CA PRO A 101 -10.33 8.35 14.10
C PRO A 101 -8.83 8.20 14.34
N ILE A 102 -8.02 8.51 13.32
CA ILE A 102 -6.56 8.48 13.43
C ILE A 102 -6.08 9.84 13.91
N ASP A 103 -5.32 9.84 14.99
CA ASP A 103 -4.47 10.96 15.38
C ASP A 103 -3.10 10.73 14.69
N PRO A 104 -2.68 11.60 13.78
CA PRO A 104 -1.41 11.42 13.08
C PRO A 104 -0.18 11.53 13.98
N HIS A 105 -0.36 11.93 15.23
CA HIS A 105 0.72 12.04 16.22
C HIS A 105 0.83 10.82 17.14
N VAL A 106 -0.10 9.88 17.05
CA VAL A 106 -0.15 8.71 17.94
C VAL A 106 -0.21 7.43 17.12
N LEU A 107 0.79 6.58 17.28
CA LEU A 107 0.83 5.27 16.64
C LEU A 107 -0.37 4.44 17.07
N PRO A 108 -1.25 4.01 16.14
CA PRO A 108 -2.30 3.06 16.46
C PRO A 108 -1.72 1.72 16.93
N PRO A 109 -2.35 1.05 17.90
CA PRO A 109 -1.78 -0.16 18.51
C PRO A 109 -1.76 -1.37 17.56
N ARG A 110 -2.61 -1.40 16.55
CA ARG A 110 -2.81 -2.57 15.71
C ARG A 110 -2.66 -2.31 14.22
N SER A 111 -3.39 -1.34 13.70
CA SER A 111 -3.48 -1.10 12.25
C SER A 111 -3.94 0.31 11.94
N PHE A 112 -3.68 0.74 10.72
CA PHE A 112 -4.15 2.03 10.19
C PHE A 112 -4.21 1.96 8.67
N LYS A 113 -4.97 2.87 8.07
CA LYS A 113 -5.00 3.09 6.64
C LYS A 113 -4.20 4.34 6.27
N VAL A 114 -3.48 4.27 5.17
CA VAL A 114 -2.67 5.36 4.65
C VAL A 114 -2.89 5.46 3.14
N LEU A 115 -2.70 6.65 2.58
CA LEU A 115 -2.77 6.83 1.14
C LEU A 115 -1.38 6.73 0.52
N ASP A 116 -1.28 6.05 -0.62
CA ASP A 116 -0.10 6.11 -1.46
C ASP A 116 -0.03 7.45 -2.20
N PRO A 117 1.02 7.74 -3.00
CA PRO A 117 1.12 9.02 -3.72
C PRO A 117 -0.02 9.31 -4.70
N ASP A 118 -0.77 8.31 -5.11
CA ASP A 118 -1.88 8.44 -6.06
C ASP A 118 -3.26 8.35 -5.40
N GLY A 119 -3.31 8.29 -4.06
CA GLY A 119 -4.54 8.19 -3.31
C GLY A 119 -5.09 6.77 -3.20
N ASN A 120 -4.34 5.74 -3.58
CA ASN A 120 -4.72 4.37 -3.28
C ASN A 120 -4.63 4.13 -1.78
N VAL A 121 -5.65 3.49 -1.24
CA VAL A 121 -5.71 3.20 0.20
C VAL A 121 -4.95 1.91 0.48
N VAL A 122 -4.01 1.99 1.42
CA VAL A 122 -3.25 0.84 1.91
C VAL A 122 -3.58 0.64 3.39
N ASP A 123 -4.08 -0.55 3.72
CA ASP A 123 -4.36 -0.95 5.10
C ASP A 123 -3.12 -1.67 5.66
N ILE A 124 -2.51 -1.10 6.69
CA ILE A 124 -1.26 -1.61 7.25
C ILE A 124 -1.51 -2.12 8.67
N THR A 125 -1.12 -3.34 8.92
CA THR A 125 -1.26 -3.97 10.24
C THR A 125 0.05 -4.61 10.71
N GLY A 126 0.29 -4.52 12.02
CA GLY A 126 1.32 -5.32 12.68
C GLY A 126 0.78 -6.62 13.28
N TYR A 127 -0.51 -6.89 13.14
CA TYR A 127 -1.17 -8.03 13.73
C TYR A 127 -1.30 -9.18 12.74
N ARG A 128 -0.65 -10.29 13.01
CA ARG A 128 -0.55 -11.43 12.09
C ARG A 128 -1.89 -12.13 11.81
N GLU A 129 -2.87 -11.98 12.68
CA GLU A 129 -4.21 -12.57 12.58
C GLU A 129 -5.28 -11.55 12.15
N GLU A 130 -4.86 -10.43 11.52
CA GLU A 130 -5.78 -9.36 11.12
C GLU A 130 -6.88 -9.85 10.17
N TRP A 131 -6.50 -10.66 9.20
CA TRP A 131 -7.44 -11.16 8.19
C TRP A 131 -7.60 -12.67 8.28
N ARG A 132 -8.85 -13.13 8.32
CA ARG A 132 -9.19 -14.54 8.44
C ARG A 132 -8.68 -15.34 7.24
N GLY A 133 -8.17 -16.53 7.49
CA GLY A 133 -7.73 -17.46 6.46
C GLY A 133 -6.33 -17.20 5.93
N VAL A 134 -5.62 -16.21 6.48
CA VAL A 134 -4.23 -15.95 6.13
C VAL A 134 -3.32 -16.83 6.99
N GLU A 135 -2.52 -17.65 6.32
CA GLU A 135 -1.47 -18.43 6.94
C GLU A 135 -0.12 -17.85 6.51
N LEU A 136 0.56 -17.21 7.46
CA LEU A 136 1.86 -16.63 7.20
C LEU A 136 2.97 -17.64 7.44
N PRO A 137 4.05 -17.60 6.64
CA PRO A 137 5.23 -18.42 6.94
C PRO A 137 5.78 -18.04 8.32
N ALA A 138 6.43 -19.00 8.97
CA ALA A 138 7.14 -18.72 10.21
C ALA A 138 8.19 -17.63 9.97
N LEU A 139 8.31 -16.71 10.92
CA LEU A 139 9.38 -15.71 10.90
C LEU A 139 10.73 -16.41 11.00
N ALA A 140 11.62 -16.07 10.09
CA ALA A 140 12.98 -16.59 10.10
C ALA A 140 13.76 -16.06 11.30
#